data_c0175e4d61b31b7cc248906803b518d5
#
_entry.id   c0175e4d61b31b7cc248906803b518d5
#
_cell.length_a   1.000
_cell.length_b   1.000
_cell.length_c   1.000
_cell.angle_alpha   90.00
_cell.angle_beta   90.00
_cell.angle_gamma   90.00
#
_symmetry.space_group_name_H-M   'P 1'
#
loop_
_entity.id
_entity.type
_entity.pdbx_description
1 polymer ?
#
loop_
_entity_poly.entity_id
_entity_poly.type
_entity_poly.pdbx_seq_one_letter_code
_entity_poly.pdbx_strand_id
1 'polypeptide(L)'
;MNTLFGKKSRGKGKKNVYRWQNSGRTCKNQMQTAGQCAILIYKYCHWLNKGETTMEQLLKILEDNARMSVEDIAAMLNKSPAEVAAMIDLARAQGIIKGYKTLVDWEKAGVNRVEAVIELNVSPKKSRGFDEIAATIASFDEVESVLLMSGGYDLQLVIKGQTFQEIALFVAKRLSPLDDVLSTATHFVLRTYKKEGRLYQDEEIDERECTVL
;
A
#
# COMPACT_ATOMS: atom_id res chain seq x y z
N MET A 1 -19.28 -31.35 -26.42
CA MET A 1 -18.39 -31.33 -27.60
C MET A 1 -18.61 -30.00 -28.31
N ASN A 2 -17.88 -28.97 -27.97
CA ASN A 2 -17.94 -27.68 -28.67
C ASN A 2 -16.51 -27.22 -28.90
N THR A 3 -16.13 -27.26 -30.14
CA THR A 3 -14.81 -27.04 -30.70
C THR A 3 -14.49 -25.55 -30.74
N LEU A 4 -13.43 -25.16 -30.10
CA LEU A 4 -12.80 -23.82 -30.18
C LEU A 4 -12.03 -23.72 -31.51
N PHE A 5 -12.52 -22.93 -32.46
CA PHE A 5 -11.75 -22.52 -33.63
C PHE A 5 -11.22 -21.11 -33.43
N GLY A 6 -9.95 -21.00 -33.06
CA GLY A 6 -9.19 -19.74 -33.11
C GLY A 6 -8.43 -19.62 -34.43
N LYS A 7 -8.79 -18.69 -35.31
CA LYS A 7 -8.01 -18.36 -36.51
C LYS A 7 -6.79 -17.54 -36.13
N LYS A 8 -5.61 -18.12 -36.35
CA LYS A 8 -4.30 -17.48 -36.18
C LYS A 8 -3.94 -16.75 -37.48
N SER A 9 -3.94 -15.43 -37.50
CA SER A 9 -3.38 -14.65 -38.59
C SER A 9 -1.96 -14.21 -38.22
N ARG A 10 -1.00 -14.60 -39.05
CA ARG A 10 0.41 -14.16 -38.94
C ARG A 10 0.55 -12.79 -39.63
N GLY A 11 0.80 -11.76 -38.90
CA GLY A 11 1.27 -10.46 -39.37
C GLY A 11 2.51 -10.07 -38.59
N LYS A 12 3.55 -9.64 -39.31
CA LYS A 12 4.86 -9.24 -38.78
C LYS A 12 4.73 -8.07 -37.81
N GLY A 13 5.21 -8.26 -36.59
CA GLY A 13 5.66 -7.21 -35.68
C GLY A 13 4.60 -6.25 -35.18
N LYS A 14 3.74 -6.67 -34.22
CA LYS A 14 3.09 -5.77 -33.24
C LYS A 14 2.42 -6.61 -32.15
N LYS A 15 2.42 -6.04 -30.94
CA LYS A 15 1.88 -6.57 -29.68
C LYS A 15 0.52 -7.23 -29.85
N ASN A 16 0.33 -8.42 -29.26
CA ASN A 16 -0.97 -9.12 -29.20
C ASN A 16 -1.96 -8.26 -28.41
N VAL A 17 -2.84 -7.58 -29.12
CA VAL A 17 -4.03 -6.93 -28.53
C VAL A 17 -5.20 -7.90 -28.72
N TYR A 18 -5.64 -8.54 -27.65
CA TYR A 18 -6.88 -9.31 -27.65
C TYR A 18 -8.07 -8.34 -27.70
N ARG A 19 -8.71 -8.25 -28.87
CA ARG A 19 -9.94 -7.49 -29.05
C ARG A 19 -11.13 -8.38 -28.74
N TRP A 20 -11.77 -8.17 -27.60
CA TRP A 20 -13.05 -8.78 -27.27
C TRP A 20 -14.17 -8.04 -28.02
N GLN A 21 -14.85 -8.74 -28.94
CA GLN A 21 -16.10 -8.23 -29.50
C GLN A 21 -17.24 -8.62 -28.59
N ASN A 22 -17.89 -7.61 -28.02
CA ASN A 22 -19.04 -7.71 -27.12
C ASN A 22 -20.29 -8.02 -27.94
N SER A 23 -20.67 -9.28 -28.06
CA SER A 23 -22.04 -9.68 -28.52
C SER A 23 -22.91 -9.84 -27.28
N GLY A 24 -23.71 -8.84 -27.01
CA GLY A 24 -24.48 -8.63 -25.77
C GLY A 24 -25.64 -9.58 -25.52
N ARG A 25 -25.54 -10.90 -25.70
CA ARG A 25 -26.67 -11.82 -25.48
C ARG A 25 -26.39 -13.13 -24.74
N THR A 26 -25.18 -13.41 -24.26
CA THR A 26 -24.86 -14.74 -23.70
C THR A 26 -24.49 -14.78 -22.23
N CYS A 27 -24.48 -13.67 -21.52
CA CYS A 27 -24.03 -13.63 -20.11
C CYS A 27 -25.11 -13.99 -19.08
N LYS A 28 -26.40 -14.06 -19.46
CA LYS A 28 -27.50 -14.30 -18.51
C LYS A 28 -27.69 -15.76 -18.08
N ASN A 29 -27.22 -16.75 -18.84
CA ASN A 29 -27.56 -18.15 -18.59
C ASN A 29 -26.48 -19.00 -17.92
N GLN A 30 -25.26 -18.42 -17.59
CA GLN A 30 -24.22 -19.17 -16.88
C GLN A 30 -24.11 -18.84 -15.39
N MET A 31 -25.05 -18.07 -14.85
CA MET A 31 -24.98 -17.57 -13.46
C MET A 31 -25.54 -18.53 -12.40
N GLN A 32 -26.02 -19.72 -12.76
CA GLN A 32 -26.66 -20.60 -11.77
C GLN A 32 -25.74 -21.58 -11.04
N THR A 33 -24.46 -21.67 -11.38
CA THR A 33 -23.55 -22.67 -10.78
C THR A 33 -22.26 -22.10 -10.18
N ALA A 34 -22.02 -20.79 -10.27
CA ALA A 34 -20.84 -20.17 -9.70
C ALA A 34 -21.24 -19.37 -8.45
N GLY A 35 -20.90 -19.92 -7.28
CA GLY A 35 -21.24 -19.35 -5.99
C GLY A 35 -20.84 -17.87 -5.80
N GLN A 36 -21.11 -17.33 -4.63
CA GLN A 36 -20.97 -15.92 -4.23
C GLN A 36 -19.77 -15.14 -4.79
N CYS A 37 -18.65 -15.82 -5.11
CA CYS A 37 -17.48 -15.24 -5.77
C CYS A 37 -17.73 -14.67 -7.16
N ALA A 38 -18.55 -15.34 -7.99
CA ALA A 38 -18.83 -14.87 -9.36
C ALA A 38 -19.71 -13.63 -9.38
N ILE A 39 -20.63 -13.51 -8.41
CA ILE A 39 -21.48 -12.32 -8.25
C ILE A 39 -20.64 -11.12 -7.80
N LEU A 40 -19.65 -11.33 -6.92
CA LEU A 40 -18.71 -10.30 -6.48
C LEU A 40 -17.82 -9.85 -7.64
N ILE A 41 -17.25 -10.79 -8.41
CA ILE A 41 -16.42 -10.50 -9.58
C ILE A 41 -17.23 -9.77 -10.66
N TYR A 42 -18.50 -10.18 -10.91
CA TYR A 42 -19.36 -9.51 -11.89
C TYR A 42 -19.76 -8.09 -11.45
N LYS A 43 -20.12 -7.91 -10.18
CA LYS A 43 -20.37 -6.58 -9.62
C LYS A 43 -19.09 -5.72 -9.68
N TYR A 44 -17.91 -6.31 -9.42
CA TYR A 44 -16.62 -5.64 -9.50
C TYR A 44 -16.26 -5.23 -10.94
N CYS A 45 -16.40 -6.14 -11.92
CA CYS A 45 -16.15 -5.81 -13.34
C CYS A 45 -17.16 -4.80 -13.90
N HIS A 46 -18.44 -4.89 -13.51
CA HIS A 46 -19.46 -3.92 -13.91
C HIS A 46 -19.24 -2.55 -13.26
N TRP A 47 -18.65 -2.56 -12.07
CA TRP A 47 -18.36 -1.37 -11.31
C TRP A 47 -17.07 -0.67 -11.81
N LEU A 48 -16.03 -1.43 -12.16
CA LEU A 48 -14.81 -0.93 -12.82
C LEU A 48 -15.15 -0.21 -14.14
N ASN A 49 -16.05 -0.74 -14.94
CA ASN A 49 -16.42 -0.13 -16.22
C ASN A 49 -17.23 1.17 -16.12
N LYS A 50 -17.80 1.49 -14.93
CA LYS A 50 -18.59 2.73 -14.72
C LYS A 50 -18.01 3.67 -13.66
N GLY A 51 -17.02 3.24 -12.88
CA GLY A 51 -16.61 3.91 -11.67
C GLY A 51 -15.11 3.92 -11.39
N GLU A 52 -14.24 3.53 -12.33
CA GLU A 52 -12.79 3.53 -12.12
C GLU A 52 -12.31 4.89 -11.59
N THR A 53 -12.80 5.98 -12.19
CA THR A 53 -12.47 7.34 -11.75
C THR A 53 -13.04 7.68 -10.36
N THR A 54 -14.22 7.17 -10.03
CA THR A 54 -14.90 7.50 -8.76
C THR A 54 -14.31 6.78 -7.57
N MET A 55 -13.93 5.49 -7.72
CA MET A 55 -13.26 4.76 -6.63
C MET A 55 -11.86 5.31 -6.39
N GLU A 56 -11.12 5.59 -7.45
CA GLU A 56 -9.80 6.21 -7.32
C GLU A 56 -9.87 7.58 -6.64
N GLN A 57 -10.87 8.40 -7.00
CA GLN A 57 -11.11 9.68 -6.34
C GLN A 57 -11.46 9.51 -4.85
N LEU A 58 -12.32 8.54 -4.51
CA LEU A 58 -12.63 8.22 -3.11
C LEU A 58 -11.38 7.83 -2.33
N LEU A 59 -10.54 6.95 -2.89
CA LEU A 59 -9.32 6.49 -2.23
C LEU A 59 -8.32 7.64 -2.03
N LYS A 60 -8.16 8.54 -3.01
CA LYS A 60 -7.31 9.73 -2.89
C LYS A 60 -7.81 10.70 -1.81
N ILE A 61 -9.12 10.92 -1.71
CA ILE A 61 -9.71 11.75 -0.66
C ILE A 61 -9.42 11.13 0.72
N LEU A 62 -9.61 9.82 0.88
CA LEU A 62 -9.37 9.11 2.14
C LEU A 62 -7.88 9.03 2.48
N GLU A 63 -6.99 8.93 1.48
CA GLU A 63 -5.54 8.98 1.67
C GLU A 63 -5.09 10.33 2.20
N ASP A 64 -5.65 11.43 1.69
CA ASP A 64 -5.33 12.78 2.17
C ASP A 64 -5.98 13.10 3.52
N ASN A 65 -7.26 12.72 3.71
CA ASN A 65 -7.98 12.94 4.96
C ASN A 65 -8.92 11.79 5.31
N ALA A 66 -8.39 10.81 6.05
CA ALA A 66 -9.13 9.63 6.50
C ALA A 66 -10.28 9.94 7.49
N ARG A 67 -10.38 11.17 8.01
CA ARG A 67 -11.44 11.61 8.94
C ARG A 67 -12.53 12.45 8.27
N MET A 68 -12.49 12.61 6.95
CA MET A 68 -13.55 13.30 6.22
C MET A 68 -14.88 12.58 6.40
N SER A 69 -15.97 13.33 6.59
CA SER A 69 -17.30 12.73 6.76
C SER A 69 -17.79 12.09 5.46
N VAL A 70 -18.62 11.06 5.58
CA VAL A 70 -19.21 10.39 4.41
C VAL A 70 -20.07 11.35 3.60
N GLU A 71 -20.73 12.30 4.26
CA GLU A 71 -21.55 13.34 3.68
C GLU A 71 -20.72 14.30 2.82
N ASP A 72 -19.56 14.73 3.33
CA ASP A 72 -18.65 15.64 2.60
C ASP A 72 -18.07 14.93 1.37
N ILE A 73 -17.64 13.67 1.53
CA ILE A 73 -17.13 12.85 0.42
C ILE A 73 -18.24 12.67 -0.65
N ALA A 74 -19.47 12.41 -0.21
CA ALA A 74 -20.61 12.24 -1.10
C ALA A 74 -20.89 13.51 -1.92
N ALA A 75 -20.82 14.67 -1.27
CA ALA A 75 -20.96 15.96 -1.95
C ALA A 75 -19.83 16.17 -2.99
N MET A 76 -18.58 15.85 -2.64
CA MET A 76 -17.43 15.97 -3.55
C MET A 76 -17.52 15.05 -4.77
N LEU A 77 -18.02 13.83 -4.56
CA LEU A 77 -18.14 12.81 -5.62
C LEU A 77 -19.47 12.86 -6.37
N ASN A 78 -20.37 13.78 -6.00
CA ASN A 78 -21.74 13.88 -6.53
C ASN A 78 -22.49 12.54 -6.43
N LYS A 79 -22.44 11.90 -5.25
CA LYS A 79 -23.06 10.62 -4.91
C LYS A 79 -23.92 10.74 -3.66
N SER A 80 -24.71 9.73 -3.39
CA SER A 80 -25.41 9.65 -2.10
C SER A 80 -24.47 9.14 -1.01
N PRO A 81 -24.67 9.58 0.27
CA PRO A 81 -23.88 9.07 1.40
C PRO A 81 -23.93 7.54 1.53
N ALA A 82 -25.08 6.91 1.22
CA ALA A 82 -25.21 5.46 1.27
C ALA A 82 -24.34 4.75 0.21
N GLU A 83 -24.20 5.32 -1.00
CA GLU A 83 -23.30 4.78 -2.01
C GLU A 83 -21.83 4.91 -1.58
N VAL A 84 -21.43 6.04 -1.02
CA VAL A 84 -20.06 6.25 -0.54
C VAL A 84 -19.73 5.31 0.61
N ALA A 85 -20.63 5.12 1.58
CA ALA A 85 -20.46 4.16 2.65
C ALA A 85 -20.28 2.73 2.11
N ALA A 86 -21.14 2.30 1.17
CA ALA A 86 -21.02 1.00 0.53
C ALA A 86 -19.69 0.82 -0.24
N MET A 87 -19.19 1.89 -0.87
CA MET A 87 -17.89 1.88 -1.55
C MET A 87 -16.72 1.71 -0.58
N ILE A 88 -16.75 2.39 0.55
CA ILE A 88 -15.73 2.26 1.61
C ILE A 88 -15.73 0.84 2.17
N ASP A 89 -16.92 0.31 2.49
CA ASP A 89 -17.05 -1.04 3.03
C ASP A 89 -16.59 -2.11 2.03
N LEU A 90 -16.87 -1.93 0.75
CA LEU A 90 -16.36 -2.79 -0.31
C LEU A 90 -14.83 -2.75 -0.40
N ALA A 91 -14.25 -1.55 -0.37
CA ALA A 91 -12.79 -1.38 -0.41
C ALA A 91 -12.09 -2.02 0.80
N ARG A 92 -12.73 -1.95 2.00
CA ARG A 92 -12.24 -2.65 3.20
C ARG A 92 -12.36 -4.17 3.06
N ALA A 93 -13.51 -4.66 2.63
CA ALA A 93 -13.74 -6.11 2.46
C ALA A 93 -12.79 -6.74 1.44
N GLN A 94 -12.39 -5.98 0.43
CA GLN A 94 -11.39 -6.41 -0.57
C GLN A 94 -9.95 -6.20 -0.11
N GLY A 95 -9.72 -5.62 1.08
CA GLY A 95 -8.39 -5.34 1.60
C GLY A 95 -7.63 -4.26 0.80
N ILE A 96 -8.31 -3.43 0.01
CA ILE A 96 -7.72 -2.25 -0.65
C ILE A 96 -7.37 -1.23 0.44
N ILE A 97 -8.32 -0.92 1.33
CA ILE A 97 -8.06 -0.12 2.53
C ILE A 97 -7.55 -1.08 3.61
N LYS A 98 -6.27 -0.98 3.93
CA LYS A 98 -5.60 -1.79 4.97
C LYS A 98 -5.86 -1.27 6.38
N GLY A 99 -6.10 0.03 6.53
CA GLY A 99 -6.30 0.69 7.81
C GLY A 99 -6.23 2.20 7.68
N TYR A 100 -6.39 2.87 8.81
CA TYR A 100 -6.24 4.33 8.93
C TYR A 100 -5.16 4.64 9.95
N LYS A 101 -4.29 5.58 9.63
CA LYS A 101 -3.18 5.98 10.49
C LYS A 101 -3.15 7.50 10.64
N THR A 102 -2.94 7.96 11.86
CA THR A 102 -2.70 9.37 12.14
C THR A 102 -1.21 9.64 12.07
N LEU A 103 -0.81 10.67 11.35
CA LEU A 103 0.55 11.19 11.37
C LEU A 103 0.71 12.05 12.62
N VAL A 104 1.66 11.70 13.47
CA VAL A 104 1.92 12.37 14.75
C VAL A 104 3.36 12.82 14.80
N ASP A 105 3.57 14.07 15.13
CA ASP A 105 4.87 14.61 15.50
C ASP A 105 5.14 14.26 16.97
N TRP A 106 5.90 13.20 17.18
CA TRP A 106 6.20 12.68 18.51
C TRP A 106 7.23 13.55 19.25
N GLU A 107 8.08 14.27 18.51
CA GLU A 107 9.02 15.22 19.09
C GLU A 107 8.27 16.38 19.76
N LYS A 108 7.29 16.96 19.05
CA LYS A 108 6.41 17.99 19.63
C LYS A 108 5.52 17.46 20.74
N ALA A 109 5.15 16.18 20.69
CA ALA A 109 4.40 15.53 21.77
C ALA A 109 5.27 15.24 23.01
N GLY A 110 6.56 15.52 22.98
CA GLY A 110 7.49 15.27 24.08
C GLY A 110 7.81 13.80 24.34
N VAL A 111 7.56 12.95 23.34
CA VAL A 111 7.79 11.50 23.41
C VAL A 111 9.04 11.16 22.63
N ASN A 112 10.09 10.69 23.31
CA ASN A 112 11.28 10.20 22.64
C ASN A 112 10.96 8.95 21.83
N ARG A 113 11.11 9.05 20.51
CA ARG A 113 11.03 7.94 19.57
C ARG A 113 12.24 7.96 18.66
N VAL A 114 12.88 6.81 18.55
CA VAL A 114 13.96 6.58 17.60
C VAL A 114 13.42 5.76 16.45
N GLU A 115 13.70 6.18 15.22
CA GLU A 115 13.38 5.45 14.01
C GLU A 115 14.70 5.05 13.33
N ALA A 116 14.78 3.82 12.86
CA ALA A 116 15.93 3.37 12.08
C ALA A 116 15.46 2.68 10.80
N VAL A 117 16.21 2.91 9.73
CA VAL A 117 16.12 2.19 8.45
C VAL A 117 17.22 1.14 8.47
N ILE A 118 16.85 -0.12 8.25
CA ILE A 118 17.78 -1.23 8.23
C ILE A 118 17.77 -1.85 6.84
N GLU A 119 18.93 -1.94 6.25
CA GLU A 119 19.19 -2.63 5.00
C GLU A 119 19.62 -4.07 5.31
N LEU A 120 19.02 -5.03 4.64
CA LEU A 120 19.36 -6.44 4.77
C LEU A 120 19.75 -7.02 3.43
N ASN A 121 20.86 -7.75 3.43
CA ASN A 121 21.15 -8.71 2.38
C ASN A 121 20.74 -10.09 2.89
N VAL A 122 19.97 -10.82 2.09
CA VAL A 122 19.44 -12.13 2.46
C VAL A 122 19.77 -13.15 1.36
N SER A 123 19.93 -14.41 1.77
CA SER A 123 20.16 -15.51 0.84
C SER A 123 18.99 -16.49 0.92
N PRO A 124 17.97 -16.34 0.06
CA PRO A 124 16.83 -17.23 0.09
C PRO A 124 17.28 -18.65 -0.28
N LYS A 125 16.98 -19.62 0.58
CA LYS A 125 17.22 -21.05 0.31
C LYS A 125 16.25 -21.52 -0.77
N LYS A 126 16.62 -22.58 -1.52
CA LYS A 126 15.81 -23.11 -2.66
C LYS A 126 14.34 -23.41 -2.31
N SER A 127 14.04 -23.65 -1.03
CA SER A 127 12.68 -23.95 -0.53
C SER A 127 11.94 -22.73 0.04
N ARG A 128 12.66 -21.61 0.30
CA ARG A 128 12.12 -20.40 0.93
C ARG A 128 12.48 -19.20 0.09
N GLY A 129 11.48 -18.56 -0.51
CA GLY A 129 11.66 -17.31 -1.25
C GLY A 129 11.81 -16.09 -0.32
N PHE A 130 11.99 -14.92 -0.93
CA PHE A 130 12.00 -13.65 -0.21
C PHE A 130 10.73 -13.42 0.63
N ASP A 131 9.58 -13.91 0.18
CA ASP A 131 8.29 -13.72 0.84
C ASP A 131 8.24 -14.36 2.23
N GLU A 132 8.83 -15.56 2.40
CA GLU A 132 8.85 -16.22 3.71
C GLU A 132 9.76 -15.51 4.71
N ILE A 133 10.91 -15.01 4.23
CA ILE A 133 11.85 -14.23 5.05
C ILE A 133 11.18 -12.92 5.45
N ALA A 134 10.56 -12.22 4.50
CA ALA A 134 9.84 -10.98 4.73
C ALA A 134 8.67 -11.17 5.71
N ALA A 135 7.89 -12.26 5.59
CA ALA A 135 6.80 -12.57 6.49
C ALA A 135 7.31 -12.86 7.91
N THR A 136 8.42 -13.58 8.05
CA THR A 136 9.06 -13.83 9.36
C THR A 136 9.48 -12.53 10.02
N ILE A 137 10.13 -11.64 9.27
CA ILE A 137 10.59 -10.34 9.77
C ILE A 137 9.39 -9.44 10.08
N ALA A 138 8.36 -9.42 9.25
CA ALA A 138 7.15 -8.63 9.45
C ALA A 138 6.32 -9.08 10.66
N SER A 139 6.57 -10.28 11.21
CA SER A 139 5.91 -10.75 12.42
C SER A 139 6.48 -10.15 13.73
N PHE A 140 7.60 -9.42 13.66
CA PHE A 140 8.16 -8.76 14.82
C PHE A 140 7.44 -7.44 15.10
N ASP A 141 7.02 -7.24 16.35
CA ASP A 141 6.26 -6.05 16.77
C ASP A 141 7.04 -4.74 16.61
N GLU A 142 8.38 -4.82 16.66
CA GLU A 142 9.27 -3.66 16.50
C GLU A 142 9.35 -3.18 15.05
N VAL A 143 8.98 -4.04 14.09
CA VAL A 143 9.07 -3.77 12.65
C VAL A 143 7.80 -3.07 12.17
N GLU A 144 7.95 -1.84 11.69
CA GLU A 144 6.83 -1.06 11.15
C GLU A 144 6.59 -1.33 9.67
N SER A 145 7.66 -1.55 8.90
CA SER A 145 7.55 -1.88 7.48
C SER A 145 8.69 -2.77 7.00
N VAL A 146 8.37 -3.61 6.02
CA VAL A 146 9.30 -4.47 5.29
C VAL A 146 9.07 -4.27 3.81
N LEU A 147 10.10 -3.92 3.08
CA LEU A 147 10.06 -3.65 1.64
C LEU A 147 11.10 -4.51 0.92
N LEU A 148 10.71 -5.16 -0.16
CA LEU A 148 11.66 -5.80 -1.08
C LEU A 148 12.20 -4.74 -2.03
N MET A 149 13.52 -4.63 -2.09
CA MET A 149 14.20 -3.57 -2.83
C MET A 149 14.91 -4.13 -4.07
N SER A 150 15.05 -3.29 -5.08
CA SER A 150 15.92 -3.54 -6.21
C SER A 150 17.13 -2.64 -6.09
N GLY A 151 18.34 -3.21 -5.84
CA GLY A 151 19.53 -2.38 -5.66
C GLY A 151 20.66 -3.09 -4.95
N GLY A 152 21.37 -2.37 -4.10
CA GLY A 152 22.53 -2.86 -3.36
C GLY A 152 22.23 -3.77 -2.18
N TYR A 153 20.95 -3.88 -1.79
CA TYR A 153 20.46 -4.74 -0.71
C TYR A 153 19.07 -5.29 -1.10
N ASP A 154 18.62 -6.35 -0.41
CA ASP A 154 17.41 -7.08 -0.79
C ASP A 154 16.16 -6.58 -0.04
N LEU A 155 16.25 -6.36 1.27
CA LEU A 155 15.13 -5.91 2.10
C LEU A 155 15.48 -4.62 2.84
N GLN A 156 14.50 -3.71 2.89
CA GLN A 156 14.54 -2.52 3.73
C GLN A 156 13.50 -2.64 4.83
N LEU A 157 13.94 -2.44 6.07
CA LEU A 157 13.05 -2.40 7.22
C LEU A 157 12.99 -1.00 7.80
N VAL A 158 11.83 -0.63 8.34
CA VAL A 158 11.71 0.53 9.24
C VAL A 158 11.33 0.00 10.62
N ILE A 159 12.16 0.34 11.61
CA ILE A 159 11.99 -0.07 13.01
C ILE A 159 11.84 1.17 13.88
N LYS A 160 10.98 1.07 14.88
CA LYS A 160 10.81 2.09 15.91
C LYS A 160 11.13 1.53 17.28
N GLY A 161 11.81 2.35 18.07
CA GLY A 161 12.14 2.04 19.45
C GLY A 161 12.17 3.32 20.31
N GLN A 162 12.40 3.15 21.61
CA GLN A 162 12.53 4.27 22.53
C GLN A 162 13.97 4.81 22.56
N THR A 163 14.95 3.92 22.30
CA THR A 163 16.38 4.24 22.37
C THR A 163 17.14 3.61 21.21
N PHE A 164 18.28 4.22 20.86
CA PHE A 164 19.23 3.63 19.91
C PHE A 164 19.72 2.24 20.34
N GLN A 165 19.93 2.06 21.65
CA GLN A 165 20.39 0.79 22.21
C GLN A 165 19.34 -0.32 22.03
N GLU A 166 18.06 -0.03 22.20
CA GLU A 166 16.96 -0.98 22.00
C GLU A 166 16.96 -1.50 20.55
N ILE A 167 17.04 -0.60 19.58
CA ILE A 167 17.11 -0.95 18.16
C ILE A 167 18.37 -1.77 17.85
N ALA A 168 19.53 -1.35 18.35
CA ALA A 168 20.77 -2.08 18.13
C ALA A 168 20.73 -3.50 18.72
N LEU A 169 20.13 -3.67 19.90
CA LEU A 169 19.94 -4.98 20.53
C LEU A 169 18.92 -5.85 19.76
N PHE A 170 17.88 -5.24 19.21
CA PHE A 170 16.92 -5.96 18.34
C PHE A 170 17.64 -6.50 17.09
N VAL A 171 18.44 -5.69 16.41
CA VAL A 171 19.22 -6.14 15.26
C VAL A 171 20.16 -7.27 15.62
N ALA A 172 20.94 -7.12 16.70
CA ALA A 172 21.93 -8.10 17.10
C ALA A 172 21.32 -9.42 17.59
N LYS A 173 20.18 -9.38 18.28
CA LYS A 173 19.58 -10.57 18.92
C LYS A 173 18.49 -11.23 18.08
N ARG A 174 17.81 -10.50 17.21
CA ARG A 174 16.65 -11.03 16.47
C ARG A 174 16.83 -11.05 14.96
N LEU A 175 17.46 -10.03 14.36
CA LEU A 175 17.65 -9.98 12.89
C LEU A 175 18.91 -10.73 12.46
N SER A 176 20.07 -10.38 13.01
CA SER A 176 21.34 -10.98 12.61
C SER A 176 21.44 -12.49 12.83
N PRO A 177 20.76 -13.10 13.82
CA PRO A 177 20.80 -14.57 14.01
C PRO A 177 19.90 -15.35 13.05
N LEU A 178 19.09 -14.68 12.20
CA LEU A 178 18.28 -15.38 11.20
C LEU A 178 19.18 -16.03 10.15
N ASP A 179 19.01 -17.33 9.93
CA ASP A 179 19.84 -18.16 9.03
C ASP A 179 19.94 -17.61 7.59
N ASP A 180 18.93 -16.89 7.15
CA ASP A 180 18.82 -16.36 5.79
C ASP A 180 19.40 -14.94 5.67
N VAL A 181 19.80 -14.29 6.79
CA VAL A 181 20.38 -12.93 6.82
C VAL A 181 21.90 -13.02 6.66
N LEU A 182 22.42 -12.43 5.59
CA LEU A 182 23.87 -12.39 5.29
C LEU A 182 24.52 -11.19 5.94
N SER A 183 23.90 -10.03 5.88
CA SER A 183 24.41 -8.78 6.48
C SER A 183 23.30 -7.80 6.77
N THR A 184 23.56 -6.90 7.73
CA THR A 184 22.66 -5.83 8.13
C THR A 184 23.42 -4.51 8.16
N ALA A 185 22.82 -3.42 7.68
CA ALA A 185 23.29 -2.06 7.88
C ALA A 185 22.17 -1.21 8.51
N THR A 186 22.46 -0.57 9.64
CA THR A 186 21.48 0.20 10.41
C THR A 186 21.75 1.67 10.27
N HIS A 187 20.76 2.43 9.79
CA HIS A 187 20.79 3.88 9.62
C HIS A 187 19.76 4.51 10.54
N PHE A 188 20.18 5.26 11.53
CA PHE A 188 19.29 5.98 12.42
C PHE A 188 18.79 7.26 11.76
N VAL A 189 17.46 7.48 11.82
CA VAL A 189 16.87 8.74 11.39
C VAL A 189 17.19 9.81 12.44
N LEU A 190 17.99 10.80 12.05
CA LEU A 190 18.37 11.89 12.95
C LEU A 190 17.31 12.98 13.00
N ARG A 191 16.66 13.26 11.89
CA ARG A 191 15.60 14.28 11.77
C ARG A 191 14.67 13.97 10.62
N THR A 192 13.39 14.18 10.84
CA THR A 192 12.35 14.07 9.80
C THR A 192 11.96 15.46 9.33
N TYR A 193 12.21 15.80 8.07
CA TYR A 193 11.79 17.07 7.46
C TYR A 193 10.41 16.98 6.83
N LYS A 194 10.12 15.87 6.14
CA LYS A 194 8.85 15.60 5.49
C LYS A 194 8.56 14.11 5.54
N LYS A 195 7.34 13.71 5.87
CA LYS A 195 6.89 12.32 5.89
C LYS A 195 5.47 12.22 5.36
N GLU A 196 5.24 11.28 4.46
CA GLU A 196 3.92 11.03 3.85
C GLU A 196 3.23 12.34 3.37
N GLY A 197 3.98 13.20 2.68
CA GLY A 197 3.48 14.46 2.11
C GLY A 197 3.37 15.63 3.10
N ARG A 198 3.48 15.41 4.41
CA ARG A 198 3.35 16.45 5.44
C ARG A 198 4.72 16.92 5.91
N LEU A 199 4.89 18.24 6.07
CA LEU A 199 6.10 18.86 6.65
C LEU A 199 6.09 18.69 8.17
N TYR A 200 7.27 18.41 8.72
CA TYR A 200 7.49 18.27 10.17
C TYR A 200 8.30 19.45 10.76
N GLN A 201 8.76 20.36 9.89
CA GLN A 201 9.35 21.62 10.35
C GLN A 201 8.26 22.68 10.45
N ASP A 202 8.32 23.47 11.53
CA ASP A 202 7.67 24.77 11.57
C ASP A 202 8.41 25.68 10.60
N GLU A 203 7.69 26.47 9.81
CA GLU A 203 8.26 27.63 9.18
C GLU A 203 8.73 28.53 10.33
N GLU A 204 10.05 28.63 10.53
CA GLU A 204 10.61 29.72 11.34
C GLU A 204 10.16 31.00 10.61
N ILE A 205 9.16 31.67 11.18
CA ILE A 205 8.78 33.01 10.74
C ILE A 205 10.02 33.85 11.06
N ASP A 206 10.79 34.20 10.04
CA ASP A 206 11.93 35.11 10.19
C ASP A 206 11.36 36.48 10.55
N GLU A 207 11.29 36.77 11.85
CA GLU A 207 10.81 38.05 12.37
C GLU A 207 11.63 39.24 11.86
N ARG A 208 12.72 39.00 11.12
CA ARG A 208 13.58 40.02 10.54
C ARG A 208 12.99 40.70 9.30
N GLU A 209 11.96 40.14 8.67
CA GLU A 209 11.29 40.75 7.50
C GLU A 209 10.21 41.80 7.87
N CYS A 210 9.90 42.01 9.12
CA CYS A 210 8.86 42.98 9.55
C CYS A 210 9.41 44.39 9.87
N THR A 211 10.60 44.75 9.39
CA THR A 211 11.05 46.15 9.48
C THR A 211 10.88 46.88 8.15
N VAL A 212 9.63 47.12 7.76
CA VAL A 212 9.34 48.15 6.74
C VAL A 212 9.11 49.47 7.48
N LEU A 213 10.07 50.36 7.35
CA LEU A 213 10.00 51.76 7.72
C LEU A 213 8.96 52.49 6.87
#